data_7ada6eb445edcfd79f2cbe80e59da3bf
#
_entry.id   7ada6eb445edcfd79f2cbe80e59da3bf
#
_cell.length_a   1.000
_cell.length_b   1.000
_cell.length_c   1.000
_cell.angle_alpha   90.00
_cell.angle_beta   90.00
_cell.angle_gamma   90.00
#
_symmetry.space_group_name_H-M   'P 1'
#
loop_
_entity.id
_entity.type
_entity.pdbx_description
1 polymer ?
#
loop_
_entity_poly.entity_id
_entity_poly.type
_entity_poly.pdbx_seq_one_letter_code
_entity_poly.pdbx_strand_id
1 'polypeptide(L)'
;MYDYWLGGKDNFEVDREAAEAVRAIRPDVAVLAIENKKFLTRAVGYVAGQGVRQFVDVGSGLPTSPLRAPGASPFWLATHEAARAVEPDAMVAYVDSDPVAVRHSQALLVDGGKRVVATQGDLSDPGAVLADEEILGAGLELAEPACVVLGCVLHFVPPDTARRTIAAFTGAMVPGSYLIISVGFDGSPAPDGDFADTYNAQAGPVIHRQSREGINALFSGLEVHTSWRRRRCGVAT
;
A
#
# COMPACT_ATOMS: atom_id res chain seq x y z
N MET A 1 -5.60 -8.22 10.23
CA MET A 1 -6.69 -8.57 9.28
C MET A 1 -6.20 -8.75 7.83
N TYR A 2 -5.57 -7.74 7.21
CA TYR A 2 -5.19 -7.82 5.79
C TYR A 2 -4.28 -9.02 5.48
N ASP A 3 -3.28 -9.30 6.33
CA ASP A 3 -2.42 -10.48 6.26
C ASP A 3 -3.23 -11.79 6.27
N TYR A 4 -4.25 -11.88 7.13
CA TYR A 4 -5.15 -13.04 7.18
C TYR A 4 -5.92 -13.27 5.88
N TRP A 5 -6.47 -12.21 5.27
CA TRP A 5 -7.18 -12.31 3.99
C TRP A 5 -6.25 -12.73 2.83
N LEU A 6 -4.97 -12.47 2.95
CA LEU A 6 -3.94 -12.91 2.00
C LEU A 6 -3.43 -14.33 2.26
N GLY A 7 -3.91 -15.00 3.33
CA GLY A 7 -3.46 -16.33 3.73
C GLY A 7 -2.12 -16.33 4.49
N GLY A 8 -1.69 -15.16 4.98
CA GLY A 8 -0.51 -15.02 5.82
C GLY A 8 -0.68 -15.66 7.20
N LYS A 9 0.43 -15.76 7.94
CA LYS A 9 0.49 -16.39 9.25
C LYS A 9 0.98 -15.47 10.36
N ASP A 10 1.32 -14.23 10.02
CA ASP A 10 1.87 -13.24 10.95
C ASP A 10 0.78 -12.40 11.62
N ASN A 11 -0.49 -12.82 11.50
CA ASN A 11 -1.66 -12.23 12.13
C ASN A 11 -1.95 -12.83 13.50
N PHE A 12 -2.47 -12.02 14.41
CA PHE A 12 -2.89 -12.44 15.75
C PHE A 12 -4.34 -12.98 15.75
N GLU A 13 -4.75 -13.63 16.86
CA GLU A 13 -6.09 -14.19 17.00
C GLU A 13 -7.17 -13.10 16.86
N VAL A 14 -6.98 -11.97 17.52
CA VAL A 14 -7.86 -10.80 17.43
C VAL A 14 -8.00 -10.29 15.98
N ASP A 15 -6.95 -10.35 15.18
CA ASP A 15 -7.00 -9.98 13.76
C ASP A 15 -7.87 -10.95 12.96
N ARG A 16 -7.80 -12.25 13.27
CA ARG A 16 -8.60 -13.28 12.57
C ARG A 16 -10.09 -13.15 12.90
N GLU A 17 -10.41 -12.95 14.18
CA GLU A 17 -11.80 -12.72 14.62
C GLU A 17 -12.40 -11.50 13.92
N ALA A 18 -11.68 -10.38 13.94
CA ALA A 18 -12.09 -9.16 13.25
C ALA A 18 -12.20 -9.35 11.73
N ALA A 19 -11.27 -10.10 11.13
CA ALA A 19 -11.29 -10.39 9.70
C ALA A 19 -12.49 -11.25 9.27
N GLU A 20 -12.90 -12.22 10.10
CA GLU A 20 -14.08 -13.04 9.84
C GLU A 20 -15.38 -12.25 10.03
N ALA A 21 -15.46 -11.34 11.02
CA ALA A 21 -16.61 -10.46 11.18
C ALA A 21 -16.81 -9.57 9.94
N VAL A 22 -15.73 -9.01 9.39
CA VAL A 22 -15.77 -8.24 8.14
C VAL A 22 -16.14 -9.12 6.95
N ARG A 23 -15.59 -10.34 6.87
CA ARG A 23 -15.88 -11.29 5.79
C ARG A 23 -17.35 -11.73 5.77
N ALA A 24 -18.00 -11.79 6.93
CA ALA A 24 -19.42 -12.16 7.02
C ALA A 24 -20.31 -11.17 6.24
N ILE A 25 -19.97 -9.87 6.23
CA ILE A 25 -20.73 -8.83 5.51
C ILE A 25 -20.12 -8.52 4.12
N ARG A 26 -18.84 -8.84 3.91
CA ARG A 26 -18.14 -8.64 2.64
C ARG A 26 -17.38 -9.91 2.24
N PRO A 27 -18.07 -10.93 1.72
CA PRO A 27 -17.45 -12.23 1.41
C PRO A 27 -16.31 -12.18 0.41
N ASP A 28 -16.27 -11.17 -0.46
CA ASP A 28 -15.26 -10.94 -1.47
C ASP A 28 -14.02 -10.16 -0.98
N VAL A 29 -13.95 -9.78 0.31
CA VAL A 29 -12.86 -8.95 0.86
C VAL A 29 -11.48 -9.57 0.65
N ALA A 30 -11.34 -10.89 0.79
CA ALA A 30 -10.09 -11.60 0.53
C ALA A 30 -9.67 -11.53 -0.95
N VAL A 31 -10.64 -11.62 -1.86
CA VAL A 31 -10.39 -11.45 -3.30
C VAL A 31 -9.92 -10.04 -3.60
N LEU A 32 -10.56 -9.02 -3.00
CA LEU A 32 -10.16 -7.63 -3.15
C LEU A 32 -8.72 -7.39 -2.64
N ALA A 33 -8.34 -7.99 -1.50
CA ALA A 33 -6.99 -7.90 -0.97
C ALA A 33 -5.95 -8.53 -1.92
N ILE A 34 -6.24 -9.71 -2.46
CA ILE A 34 -5.40 -10.40 -3.44
C ILE A 34 -5.25 -9.56 -4.72
N GLU A 35 -6.34 -9.07 -5.28
CA GLU A 35 -6.31 -8.27 -6.50
C GLU A 35 -5.57 -6.93 -6.30
N ASN A 36 -5.67 -6.33 -5.10
CA ASN A 36 -4.86 -5.18 -4.75
C ASN A 36 -3.35 -5.50 -4.74
N LYS A 37 -2.92 -6.59 -4.13
CA LYS A 37 -1.50 -7.00 -4.14
C LYS A 37 -1.00 -7.28 -5.57
N LYS A 38 -1.82 -7.93 -6.40
CA LYS A 38 -1.52 -8.11 -7.83
C LYS A 38 -1.40 -6.79 -8.59
N PHE A 39 -2.27 -5.82 -8.28
CA PHE A 39 -2.19 -4.48 -8.83
C PHE A 39 -0.88 -3.82 -8.44
N LEU A 40 -0.55 -3.79 -7.15
CA LEU A 40 0.68 -3.17 -6.64
C LEU A 40 1.92 -3.79 -7.28
N THR A 41 2.00 -5.13 -7.36
CA THR A 41 3.10 -5.83 -8.05
C THR A 41 3.28 -5.35 -9.48
N ARG A 42 2.20 -5.27 -10.26
CA ARG A 42 2.26 -4.82 -11.65
C ARG A 42 2.63 -3.33 -11.75
N ALA A 43 2.08 -2.50 -10.87
CA ALA A 43 2.33 -1.06 -10.87
C ALA A 43 3.79 -0.75 -10.52
N VAL A 44 4.33 -1.40 -9.49
CA VAL A 44 5.75 -1.26 -9.11
C VAL A 44 6.67 -1.74 -10.25
N GLY A 45 6.42 -2.91 -10.83
CA GLY A 45 7.19 -3.41 -11.96
C GLY A 45 7.12 -2.50 -13.19
N TYR A 46 5.95 -1.89 -13.45
CA TYR A 46 5.81 -0.90 -14.52
C TYR A 46 6.67 0.34 -14.25
N VAL A 47 6.60 0.91 -13.04
CA VAL A 47 7.35 2.11 -12.66
C VAL A 47 8.86 1.83 -12.68
N ALA A 48 9.30 0.68 -12.20
CA ALA A 48 10.69 0.26 -12.34
C ALA A 48 11.13 0.18 -13.81
N GLY A 49 10.26 -0.33 -14.69
CA GLY A 49 10.48 -0.36 -16.14
C GLY A 49 10.55 1.03 -16.81
N GLN A 50 10.13 2.10 -16.12
CA GLN A 50 10.36 3.48 -16.56
C GLN A 50 11.71 4.04 -16.07
N GLY A 51 12.54 3.21 -15.42
CA GLY A 51 13.85 3.59 -14.90
C GLY A 51 13.87 4.16 -13.50
N VAL A 52 12.74 4.13 -12.77
CA VAL A 52 12.70 4.53 -11.36
C VAL A 52 13.37 3.47 -10.50
N ARG A 53 14.29 3.89 -9.64
CA ARG A 53 15.16 3.01 -8.84
C ARG A 53 14.96 3.14 -7.34
N GLN A 54 14.06 4.01 -6.90
CA GLN A 54 13.83 4.25 -5.48
C GLN A 54 12.34 4.29 -5.20
N PHE A 55 11.93 3.48 -4.21
CA PHE A 55 10.55 3.26 -3.83
C PHE A 55 10.37 3.46 -2.33
N VAL A 56 9.32 4.16 -1.94
CA VAL A 56 8.92 4.33 -0.54
C VAL A 56 7.48 3.78 -0.41
N ASP A 57 7.34 2.65 0.27
CA ASP A 57 6.06 1.96 0.49
C ASP A 57 5.52 2.35 1.87
N VAL A 58 4.55 3.28 1.89
CA VAL A 58 4.03 3.91 3.11
C VAL A 58 2.71 3.26 3.52
N GLY A 59 2.64 2.83 4.79
CA GLY A 59 1.58 1.99 5.30
C GLY A 59 1.71 0.56 4.76
N SER A 60 2.94 0.05 4.74
CA SER A 60 3.29 -1.22 4.11
C SER A 60 2.61 -2.44 4.77
N GLY A 61 2.23 -2.32 6.04
CA GLY A 61 1.63 -3.39 6.84
C GLY A 61 2.59 -4.54 7.14
N LEU A 62 2.02 -5.65 7.62
CA LEU A 62 2.77 -6.89 7.80
C LEU A 62 3.26 -7.41 6.44
N PRO A 63 4.52 -7.87 6.34
CA PRO A 63 5.07 -8.39 5.11
C PRO A 63 4.40 -9.70 4.73
N THR A 64 3.63 -9.68 3.66
CA THR A 64 3.02 -10.87 3.07
C THR A 64 3.66 -11.15 1.72
N SER A 65 4.52 -12.16 1.67
CA SER A 65 5.09 -12.67 0.41
C SER A 65 4.46 -14.01 0.05
N PRO A 66 4.05 -14.22 -1.21
CA PRO A 66 3.51 -15.50 -1.66
C PRO A 66 4.53 -16.65 -1.55
N LEU A 67 5.82 -16.36 -1.55
CA LEU A 67 6.88 -17.34 -1.36
C LEU A 67 6.90 -17.94 0.04
N ARG A 68 6.22 -17.33 1.01
CA ARG A 68 6.16 -17.75 2.42
C ARG A 68 4.87 -18.47 2.79
N ALA A 69 3.81 -18.34 1.99
CA ALA A 69 2.53 -18.97 2.24
C ALA A 69 2.35 -20.21 1.35
N PRO A 70 2.31 -21.43 1.90
CA PRO A 70 2.00 -22.63 1.11
C PRO A 70 0.64 -22.47 0.41
N GLY A 71 0.62 -22.60 -0.91
CA GLY A 71 -0.59 -22.43 -1.72
C GLY A 71 -0.93 -20.99 -2.08
N ALA A 72 -0.11 -20.01 -1.68
CA ALA A 72 -0.28 -18.64 -2.12
C ALA A 72 -0.09 -18.52 -3.64
N SER A 73 -0.88 -17.65 -4.26
CA SER A 73 -0.78 -17.39 -5.70
C SER A 73 0.59 -16.77 -6.01
N PRO A 74 1.36 -17.31 -6.98
CA PRO A 74 2.66 -16.77 -7.36
C PRO A 74 2.57 -15.41 -8.08
N PHE A 75 1.40 -14.76 -8.06
CA PHE A 75 1.10 -13.59 -8.88
C PHE A 75 1.20 -12.24 -8.16
N TRP A 76 1.63 -12.19 -6.90
CA TRP A 76 2.01 -10.93 -6.26
C TRP A 76 3.37 -11.06 -5.58
N LEU A 77 4.09 -9.96 -5.57
CA LEU A 77 5.43 -9.82 -5.00
C LEU A 77 5.41 -8.70 -3.95
N ALA A 78 6.33 -8.76 -2.99
CA ALA A 78 6.63 -7.62 -2.15
C ALA A 78 7.19 -6.48 -3.03
N THR A 79 7.11 -5.24 -2.55
CA THR A 79 7.51 -4.07 -3.35
C THR A 79 8.96 -4.17 -3.84
N HIS A 80 9.90 -4.61 -2.97
CA HIS A 80 11.30 -4.79 -3.38
C HIS A 80 11.48 -5.94 -4.38
N GLU A 81 10.72 -7.03 -4.26
CA GLU A 81 10.79 -8.15 -5.20
C GLU A 81 10.27 -7.72 -6.58
N ALA A 82 9.16 -6.97 -6.61
CA ALA A 82 8.57 -6.46 -7.85
C ALA A 82 9.47 -5.42 -8.54
N ALA A 83 10.07 -4.50 -7.77
CA ALA A 83 10.99 -3.51 -8.29
C ALA A 83 12.27 -4.16 -8.81
N ARG A 84 12.89 -5.05 -8.03
CA ARG A 84 14.17 -5.71 -8.35
C ARG A 84 14.06 -6.78 -9.44
N ALA A 85 12.87 -7.27 -9.73
CA ALA A 85 12.65 -8.10 -10.92
C ALA A 85 12.95 -7.35 -12.24
N VAL A 86 12.95 -6.01 -12.21
CA VAL A 86 13.17 -5.13 -13.36
C VAL A 86 14.47 -4.31 -13.18
N GLU A 87 14.64 -3.69 -12.01
CA GLU A 87 15.80 -2.89 -11.60
C GLU A 87 16.48 -3.56 -10.41
N PRO A 88 17.50 -4.43 -10.62
CA PRO A 88 18.08 -5.28 -9.56
C PRO A 88 18.65 -4.51 -8.38
N ASP A 89 19.08 -3.27 -8.59
CA ASP A 89 19.66 -2.39 -7.57
C ASP A 89 18.64 -1.43 -6.96
N ALA A 90 17.33 -1.64 -7.20
CA ALA A 90 16.29 -0.77 -6.66
C ALA A 90 16.36 -0.68 -5.12
N MET A 91 16.31 0.56 -4.62
CA MET A 91 16.14 0.88 -3.21
C MET A 91 14.66 0.81 -2.85
N VAL A 92 14.34 0.20 -1.71
CA VAL A 92 12.97 0.15 -1.21
C VAL A 92 12.94 0.40 0.29
N ALA A 93 12.20 1.43 0.70
CA ALA A 93 11.89 1.70 2.09
C ALA A 93 10.46 1.27 2.40
N TYR A 94 10.30 0.43 3.41
CA TYR A 94 9.02 0.09 3.99
C TYR A 94 8.75 0.98 5.20
N VAL A 95 7.62 1.67 5.21
CA VAL A 95 7.26 2.59 6.29
C VAL A 95 5.90 2.20 6.83
N ASP A 96 5.80 2.05 8.15
CA ASP A 96 4.52 1.82 8.82
C ASP A 96 4.48 2.52 10.17
N SER A 97 3.31 2.93 10.62
CA SER A 97 3.14 3.52 11.95
C SER A 97 3.10 2.46 13.06
N ASP A 98 2.74 1.21 12.71
CA ASP A 98 2.70 0.10 13.66
C ASP A 98 4.11 -0.48 13.88
N PRO A 99 4.69 -0.36 15.09
CA PRO A 99 6.00 -0.91 15.41
C PRO A 99 6.07 -2.43 15.22
N VAL A 100 4.96 -3.16 15.30
CA VAL A 100 4.91 -4.61 15.06
C VAL A 100 5.13 -4.89 13.57
N ALA A 101 4.44 -4.16 12.68
CA ALA A 101 4.65 -4.28 11.25
C ALA A 101 6.09 -3.95 10.85
N VAL A 102 6.66 -2.88 11.41
CA VAL A 102 8.06 -2.48 11.20
C VAL A 102 9.02 -3.60 11.62
N ARG A 103 8.86 -4.17 12.81
CA ARG A 103 9.73 -5.26 13.30
C ARG A 103 9.65 -6.51 12.42
N HIS A 104 8.45 -6.89 11.97
CA HIS A 104 8.28 -7.99 11.03
C HIS A 104 8.96 -7.68 9.68
N SER A 105 8.83 -6.47 9.17
CA SER A 105 9.50 -6.03 7.94
C SER A 105 11.01 -6.06 8.07
N GLN A 106 11.56 -5.57 9.17
CA GLN A 106 13.00 -5.65 9.47
C GLN A 106 13.51 -7.10 9.51
N ALA A 107 12.74 -8.00 10.12
CA ALA A 107 13.14 -9.40 10.25
C ALA A 107 13.01 -10.22 8.95
N LEU A 108 12.06 -9.86 8.09
CA LEU A 108 11.66 -10.70 6.96
C LEU A 108 12.01 -10.12 5.58
N LEU A 109 12.10 -8.81 5.43
CA LEU A 109 12.32 -8.16 4.15
C LEU A 109 13.71 -7.56 4.00
N VAL A 110 14.33 -7.14 5.11
CA VAL A 110 15.69 -6.60 5.09
C VAL A 110 16.67 -7.76 4.91
N ASP A 111 17.28 -7.83 3.73
CA ASP A 111 18.16 -8.94 3.30
C ASP A 111 19.65 -8.75 3.68
N GLY A 112 19.95 -7.83 4.61
CA GLY A 112 21.30 -7.44 4.99
C GLY A 112 21.99 -6.55 3.94
N GLY A 113 21.34 -6.28 2.80
CA GLY A 113 21.72 -5.26 1.85
C GLY A 113 21.28 -3.87 2.35
N LYS A 114 22.07 -2.85 2.05
CA LYS A 114 21.81 -1.48 2.51
C LYS A 114 20.64 -0.78 1.80
N ARG A 115 20.02 -1.43 0.80
CA ARG A 115 19.01 -0.81 -0.09
C ARG A 115 17.58 -1.26 0.15
N VAL A 116 17.33 -2.13 1.12
CA VAL A 116 15.99 -2.45 1.61
C VAL A 116 15.96 -2.18 3.09
N VAL A 117 15.16 -1.23 3.51
CA VAL A 117 15.03 -0.81 4.91
C VAL A 117 13.57 -0.83 5.33
N ALA A 118 13.34 -0.89 6.64
CA ALA A 118 12.01 -0.77 7.21
C ALA A 118 12.08 0.10 8.47
N THR A 119 11.36 1.21 8.47
CA THR A 119 11.37 2.22 9.51
C THR A 119 9.97 2.59 9.96
N GLN A 120 9.86 3.14 11.16
CA GLN A 120 8.59 3.63 11.68
C GLN A 120 8.32 5.05 11.16
N GLY A 121 7.12 5.27 10.60
CA GLY A 121 6.71 6.58 10.12
C GLY A 121 5.20 6.68 9.96
N ASP A 122 4.70 7.91 10.02
CA ASP A 122 3.28 8.22 9.90
C ASP A 122 2.97 8.80 8.52
N LEU A 123 1.97 8.22 7.85
CA LEU A 123 1.42 8.71 6.58
C LEU A 123 1.00 10.18 6.64
N SER A 124 0.57 10.66 7.80
CA SER A 124 0.15 12.05 8.00
C SER A 124 1.31 13.04 8.14
N ASP A 125 2.55 12.55 8.27
CA ASP A 125 3.79 13.35 8.28
C ASP A 125 4.77 12.91 7.19
N PRO A 126 4.44 13.17 5.90
CA PRO A 126 5.29 12.79 4.78
C PRO A 126 6.67 13.47 4.80
N GLY A 127 6.77 14.64 5.45
CA GLY A 127 8.05 15.33 5.62
C GLY A 127 9.02 14.53 6.48
N ALA A 128 8.54 14.01 7.62
CA ALA A 128 9.35 13.14 8.48
C ALA A 128 9.75 11.84 7.77
N VAL A 129 8.83 11.23 7.00
CA VAL A 129 9.12 10.02 6.21
C VAL A 129 10.26 10.27 5.22
N LEU A 130 10.21 11.37 4.47
CA LEU A 130 11.23 11.68 3.46
C LEU A 130 12.55 12.18 4.05
N ALA A 131 12.57 12.59 5.32
CA ALA A 131 13.76 13.03 6.05
C ALA A 131 14.33 11.92 6.98
N ASP A 132 13.75 10.72 6.97
CA ASP A 132 14.19 9.62 7.83
C ASP A 132 15.62 9.19 7.49
N GLU A 133 16.48 9.10 8.50
CA GLU A 133 17.91 8.82 8.34
C GLU A 133 18.19 7.41 7.77
N GLU A 134 17.36 6.41 8.09
CA GLU A 134 17.53 5.05 7.56
C GLU A 134 17.14 5.02 6.07
N ILE A 135 16.10 5.73 5.67
CA ILE A 135 15.65 5.84 4.28
C ILE A 135 16.71 6.58 3.44
N LEU A 136 17.22 7.71 3.93
CA LEU A 136 18.26 8.46 3.27
C LEU A 136 19.57 7.65 3.19
N GLY A 137 19.92 6.96 4.28
CA GLY A 137 21.07 6.07 4.35
C GLY A 137 20.99 4.86 3.41
N ALA A 138 19.78 4.42 3.07
CA ALA A 138 19.53 3.37 2.09
C ALA A 138 19.66 3.85 0.64
N GLY A 139 19.73 5.16 0.41
CA GLY A 139 19.99 5.79 -0.87
C GLY A 139 18.77 6.48 -1.50
N LEU A 140 17.82 6.97 -0.71
CA LEU A 140 16.80 7.88 -1.22
C LEU A 140 17.44 9.23 -1.55
N GLU A 141 17.32 9.64 -2.80
CA GLU A 141 17.81 10.92 -3.33
C GLU A 141 16.63 11.68 -3.95
N LEU A 142 16.12 12.71 -3.24
CA LEU A 142 14.94 13.47 -3.69
C LEU A 142 15.19 14.28 -4.99
N ALA A 143 16.46 14.45 -5.39
CA ALA A 143 16.81 15.06 -6.67
C ALA A 143 16.63 14.09 -7.87
N GLU A 144 16.40 12.81 -7.62
CA GLU A 144 16.19 11.78 -8.62
C GLU A 144 14.74 11.28 -8.58
N PRO A 145 14.17 10.78 -9.71
CA PRO A 145 12.82 10.25 -9.74
C PRO A 145 12.61 9.13 -8.72
N ALA A 146 11.54 9.24 -7.95
CA ALA A 146 11.14 8.27 -6.92
C ALA A 146 9.70 7.81 -7.12
N CYS A 147 9.35 6.70 -6.50
CA CYS A 147 7.98 6.20 -6.45
C CYS A 147 7.51 6.09 -5.00
N VAL A 148 6.42 6.75 -4.65
CA VAL A 148 5.71 6.53 -3.39
C VAL A 148 4.54 5.60 -3.62
N VAL A 149 4.45 4.53 -2.83
CA VAL A 149 3.39 3.53 -2.87
C VAL A 149 2.46 3.74 -1.68
N LEU A 150 1.18 3.94 -1.95
CA LEU A 150 0.11 4.17 -0.98
C LEU A 150 -0.98 3.10 -1.19
N GLY A 151 -0.65 1.86 -0.83
CA GLY A 151 -1.46 0.68 -1.10
C GLY A 151 -2.53 0.43 -0.03
N CYS A 152 -3.80 0.78 -0.28
CA CYS A 152 -4.92 0.59 0.67
C CYS A 152 -4.69 1.24 2.03
N VAL A 153 -4.07 2.45 2.07
CA VAL A 153 -3.73 3.13 3.31
C VAL A 153 -4.46 4.48 3.46
N LEU A 154 -4.76 5.17 2.37
CA LEU A 154 -5.34 6.53 2.42
C LEU A 154 -6.73 6.61 3.06
N HIS A 155 -7.45 5.52 3.15
CA HIS A 155 -8.74 5.47 3.85
C HIS A 155 -8.60 5.39 5.39
N PHE A 156 -7.39 5.22 5.93
CA PHE A 156 -7.15 5.28 7.38
C PHE A 156 -6.87 6.68 7.90
N VAL A 157 -6.85 7.68 7.04
CA VAL A 157 -6.72 9.08 7.43
C VAL A 157 -7.91 9.90 6.90
N PRO A 158 -8.28 11.01 7.56
CA PRO A 158 -9.33 11.89 7.06
C PRO A 158 -9.06 12.35 5.62
N PRO A 159 -10.09 12.58 4.78
CA PRO A 159 -9.92 12.97 3.39
C PRO A 159 -9.03 14.19 3.18
N ASP A 160 -9.12 15.20 4.06
CA ASP A 160 -8.27 16.39 4.00
C ASP A 160 -6.80 16.06 4.31
N THR A 161 -6.55 15.14 5.23
CA THR A 161 -5.20 14.65 5.52
C THR A 161 -4.65 13.88 4.32
N ALA A 162 -5.43 12.98 3.71
CA ALA A 162 -5.03 12.27 2.50
C ALA A 162 -4.60 13.21 1.38
N ARG A 163 -5.36 14.31 1.14
CA ARG A 163 -5.00 15.33 0.15
C ARG A 163 -3.69 16.04 0.49
N ARG A 164 -3.51 16.46 1.76
CA ARG A 164 -2.26 17.10 2.19
C ARG A 164 -1.06 16.18 2.07
N THR A 165 -1.22 14.91 2.43
CA THR A 165 -0.17 13.88 2.31
C THR A 165 0.29 13.74 0.85
N ILE A 166 -0.66 13.61 -0.09
CA ILE A 166 -0.33 13.49 -1.51
C ILE A 166 0.35 14.78 -2.02
N ALA A 167 -0.18 15.95 -1.66
CA ALA A 167 0.42 17.22 -2.04
C ALA A 167 1.86 17.38 -1.50
N ALA A 168 2.12 16.93 -0.28
CA ALA A 168 3.45 16.97 0.32
C ALA A 168 4.43 16.02 -0.38
N PHE A 169 4.05 14.78 -0.66
CA PHE A 169 4.89 13.86 -1.42
C PHE A 169 5.18 14.40 -2.83
N THR A 170 4.14 14.85 -3.55
CA THR A 170 4.31 15.38 -4.91
C THR A 170 5.14 16.65 -4.94
N GLY A 171 5.01 17.52 -3.92
CA GLY A 171 5.81 18.74 -3.80
C GLY A 171 7.29 18.50 -3.50
N ALA A 172 7.63 17.35 -2.92
CA ALA A 172 9.00 16.97 -2.59
C ALA A 172 9.71 16.19 -3.70
N MET A 173 8.96 15.61 -4.63
CA MET A 173 9.51 14.77 -5.70
C MET A 173 9.74 15.57 -6.98
N VAL A 174 10.78 15.19 -7.73
CA VAL A 174 11.09 15.78 -9.04
C VAL A 174 10.19 15.23 -10.16
N PRO A 175 10.06 15.94 -11.30
CA PRO A 175 9.39 15.42 -12.49
C PRO A 175 9.93 14.05 -12.93
N GLY A 176 9.04 13.16 -13.36
CA GLY A 176 9.39 11.77 -13.65
C GLY A 176 9.20 10.83 -12.46
N SER A 177 8.83 11.35 -11.29
CA SER A 177 8.43 10.55 -10.13
C SER A 177 6.99 10.05 -10.25
N TYR A 178 6.66 9.03 -9.46
CA TYR A 178 5.36 8.35 -9.52
C TYR A 178 4.70 8.23 -8.14
N LEU A 179 3.36 8.25 -8.15
CA LEU A 179 2.54 7.79 -7.04
C LEU A 179 1.75 6.54 -7.48
N ILE A 180 1.85 5.47 -6.71
CA ILE A 180 0.97 4.30 -6.84
C ILE A 180 -0.04 4.36 -5.72
N ILE A 181 -1.31 4.53 -6.07
CA ILE A 181 -2.40 4.68 -5.09
C ILE A 181 -3.44 3.60 -5.33
N SER A 182 -3.81 2.89 -4.27
CA SER A 182 -5.06 2.16 -4.20
C SER A 182 -5.82 2.57 -2.93
N VAL A 183 -7.13 2.72 -3.03
CA VAL A 183 -7.95 3.20 -1.92
C VAL A 183 -9.34 2.56 -1.97
N GLY A 184 -9.90 2.27 -0.81
CA GLY A 184 -11.29 1.82 -0.67
C GLY A 184 -12.26 2.92 -1.11
N PHE A 185 -13.33 2.54 -1.80
CA PHE A 185 -14.34 3.43 -2.36
C PHE A 185 -15.71 3.14 -1.74
N ASP A 186 -16.40 4.19 -1.31
CA ASP A 186 -17.75 4.14 -0.74
C ASP A 186 -18.82 4.18 -1.86
N GLY A 187 -18.83 3.20 -2.70
CA GLY A 187 -19.78 3.18 -3.84
C GLY A 187 -20.31 1.80 -4.18
N SER A 188 -19.95 0.81 -3.39
CA SER A 188 -20.53 -0.53 -3.46
C SER A 188 -21.42 -0.75 -2.24
N PRO A 189 -22.75 -0.70 -2.38
CA PRO A 189 -23.60 -1.10 -1.27
C PRO A 189 -23.28 -2.56 -0.92
N ALA A 190 -22.85 -2.79 0.32
CA ALA A 190 -22.79 -4.15 0.83
C ALA A 190 -24.24 -4.62 1.03
N PRO A 191 -24.60 -5.83 0.57
CA PRO A 191 -25.98 -6.33 0.71
C PRO A 191 -26.44 -6.42 2.15
N ASP A 192 -25.54 -6.63 3.10
CA ASP A 192 -25.83 -7.01 4.48
C ASP A 192 -25.23 -6.08 5.55
N GLY A 193 -24.86 -4.85 5.20
CA GLY A 193 -24.32 -3.90 6.17
C GLY A 193 -23.24 -2.98 5.62
N ASP A 194 -22.86 -2.00 6.44
CA ASP A 194 -21.82 -1.05 6.08
C ASP A 194 -20.43 -1.61 6.41
N PHE A 195 -19.60 -1.78 5.39
CA PHE A 195 -18.25 -2.28 5.55
C PHE A 195 -17.41 -1.42 6.50
N ALA A 196 -17.46 -0.10 6.34
CA ALA A 196 -16.67 0.81 7.16
C ALA A 196 -17.11 0.77 8.62
N ASP A 197 -18.42 0.76 8.89
CA ASP A 197 -18.94 0.70 10.25
C ASP A 197 -18.58 -0.63 10.94
N THR A 198 -18.70 -1.75 10.23
CA THR A 198 -18.31 -3.05 10.78
C THR A 198 -16.80 -3.14 11.01
N TYR A 199 -16.01 -2.67 10.06
CA TYR A 199 -14.56 -2.62 10.21
C TYR A 199 -14.16 -1.78 11.43
N ASN A 200 -14.73 -0.56 11.55
CA ASN A 200 -14.44 0.37 12.62
C ASN A 200 -14.85 -0.14 14.01
N ALA A 201 -15.86 -1.01 14.06
CA ALA A 201 -16.28 -1.65 15.31
C ALA A 201 -15.31 -2.76 15.78
N GLN A 202 -14.52 -3.32 14.88
CA GLN A 202 -13.66 -4.48 15.14
C GLN A 202 -12.16 -4.13 15.17
N ALA A 203 -11.74 -3.09 14.44
CA ALA A 203 -10.34 -2.76 14.23
C ALA A 203 -9.91 -1.47 14.94
N GLY A 204 -8.60 -1.37 15.25
CA GLY A 204 -8.02 -0.17 15.85
C GLY A 204 -8.03 1.06 14.92
N PRO A 205 -7.49 0.99 13.69
CA PRO A 205 -7.49 2.13 12.78
C PRO A 205 -8.87 2.35 12.15
N VAL A 206 -9.32 3.61 12.14
CA VAL A 206 -10.66 4.00 11.64
C VAL A 206 -10.61 4.17 10.12
N ILE A 207 -11.52 3.49 9.40
CA ILE A 207 -11.75 3.74 7.98
C ILE A 207 -12.61 5.00 7.83
N HIS A 208 -12.08 5.98 7.10
CA HIS A 208 -12.79 7.16 6.65
C HIS A 208 -13.37 6.91 5.24
N ARG A 209 -14.65 7.15 5.07
CA ARG A 209 -15.33 6.96 3.78
C ARG A 209 -14.76 7.90 2.73
N GLN A 210 -14.51 7.37 1.55
CA GLN A 210 -14.00 8.12 0.40
C GLN A 210 -15.06 8.14 -0.71
N SER A 211 -15.56 9.32 -1.06
CA SER A 211 -16.42 9.47 -2.23
C SER A 211 -15.61 9.38 -3.53
N ARG A 212 -16.28 9.10 -4.64
CA ARG A 212 -15.64 9.08 -5.97
C ARG A 212 -15.01 10.44 -6.30
N GLU A 213 -15.69 11.53 -5.98
CA GLU A 213 -15.18 12.89 -6.16
C GLU A 213 -13.95 13.13 -5.30
N GLY A 214 -13.98 12.71 -4.02
CA GLY A 214 -12.84 12.78 -3.11
C GLY A 214 -11.62 12.01 -3.64
N ILE A 215 -11.83 10.77 -4.11
CA ILE A 215 -10.77 9.96 -4.73
C ILE A 215 -10.23 10.62 -5.99
N ASN A 216 -11.10 11.13 -6.88
CA ASN A 216 -10.65 11.83 -8.08
C ASN A 216 -9.83 13.08 -7.75
N ALA A 217 -10.18 13.80 -6.69
CA ALA A 217 -9.45 14.98 -6.23
C ALA A 217 -8.02 14.65 -5.75
N LEU A 218 -7.74 13.41 -5.31
CA LEU A 218 -6.39 12.97 -4.94
C LEU A 218 -5.41 13.01 -6.12
N PHE A 219 -5.91 12.92 -7.35
CA PHE A 219 -5.11 12.94 -8.58
C PHE A 219 -5.08 14.33 -9.26
N SER A 220 -5.57 15.37 -8.59
CA SER A 220 -5.57 16.72 -9.14
C SER A 220 -4.15 17.22 -9.37
N GLY A 221 -3.86 17.71 -10.58
CA GLY A 221 -2.51 18.16 -10.96
C GLY A 221 -1.51 17.03 -11.32
N LEU A 222 -1.96 15.76 -11.29
CA LEU A 222 -1.15 14.60 -11.65
C LEU A 222 -1.58 14.05 -13.01
N GLU A 223 -0.62 13.55 -13.79
CA GLU A 223 -0.89 12.77 -14.98
C GLU A 223 -1.28 11.35 -14.57
N VAL A 224 -2.54 10.95 -14.87
CA VAL A 224 -3.03 9.61 -14.56
C VAL A 224 -2.74 8.67 -15.70
N HIS A 225 -1.96 7.63 -15.47
CA HIS A 225 -1.61 6.64 -16.49
C HIS A 225 -2.85 5.85 -16.93
N THR A 226 -3.28 6.01 -18.17
CA THR A 226 -4.59 5.54 -18.67
C THR A 226 -4.67 4.04 -18.94
N SER A 227 -3.56 3.33 -19.10
CA SER A 227 -3.54 1.88 -19.28
C SER A 227 -4.16 1.12 -18.09
N TRP A 228 -4.22 1.72 -16.93
CA TRP A 228 -4.80 1.16 -15.70
C TRP A 228 -6.30 1.43 -15.54
N ARG A 229 -6.86 2.40 -16.25
CA ARG A 229 -8.30 2.73 -16.23
C ARG A 229 -9.19 1.69 -16.95
N ARG A 230 -8.62 0.80 -17.78
CA ARG A 230 -9.41 -0.03 -18.71
C ARG A 230 -9.77 -1.42 -18.23
N ARG A 231 -9.31 -1.87 -17.09
CA ARG A 231 -9.88 -3.07 -16.48
C ARG A 231 -10.93 -2.64 -15.45
N ARG A 232 -12.16 -2.42 -15.94
CA ARG A 232 -13.33 -2.45 -15.08
C ARG A 232 -13.27 -3.78 -14.33
N CYS A 233 -13.28 -3.76 -12.99
CA CYS A 233 -13.90 -4.85 -12.28
C CYS A 233 -15.34 -4.90 -12.79
N GLY A 234 -15.60 -5.78 -13.74
CA GLY A 234 -16.94 -6.05 -14.21
C GLY A 234 -17.66 -6.75 -13.08
N VAL A 235 -18.48 -6.00 -12.36
CA VAL A 235 -19.65 -6.58 -11.75
C VAL A 235 -20.54 -6.89 -12.96
N ALA A 236 -20.58 -8.17 -13.34
CA ALA A 236 -21.61 -8.64 -14.24
C ALA A 236 -22.95 -8.36 -13.55
N THR A 237 -23.80 -7.58 -14.21
CA THR A 237 -25.23 -7.49 -13.92
C THR A 237 -25.88 -8.83 -14.14
#